data_bdf55119f18462da2a7e884e14d7b7d3
#
_entry.id   bdf55119f18462da2a7e884e14d7b7d3
#
_cell.length_a   1.000
_cell.length_b   1.000
_cell.length_c   1.000
_cell.angle_alpha   90.00
_cell.angle_beta   90.00
_cell.angle_gamma   90.00
#
_symmetry.space_group_name_H-M   'P 1'
#
loop_
_entity.id
_entity.type
_entity.pdbx_description
1 polymer ?
#
loop_
_entity_poly.entity_id
_entity_poly.type
_entity_poly.pdbx_seq_one_letter_code
_entity_poly.pdbx_strand_id
1 'polypeptide(L)'
;MNQKIILLVEDNPDDEALTLRSLRKGNIANEVVVARDGAEALKYLFSEESSPGGLNRAVPELILLDLKLPKVSGLEVLRLIRADERTRLLPVVVLTSSDEEPDLLESYKLGANSYVRKPVEFHEFAEAVRQVGLYWLVLNQPPPLLRNEHE
;
A
#
# COMPACT_ATOMS: atom_id res chain seq x y z
N MET A 1 -4.65 19.44 -9.84
CA MET A 1 -5.44 18.24 -9.73
C MET A 1 -4.73 17.23 -8.90
N ASN A 2 -5.39 16.76 -7.90
CA ASN A 2 -4.77 15.79 -7.02
C ASN A 2 -4.93 14.42 -7.60
N GLN A 3 -3.81 13.77 -7.80
CA GLN A 3 -3.83 12.42 -8.28
C GLN A 3 -3.76 11.49 -7.10
N LYS A 4 -4.69 10.55 -7.03
CA LYS A 4 -4.69 9.58 -5.96
C LYS A 4 -3.74 8.46 -6.32
N ILE A 5 -2.80 8.20 -5.44
CA ILE A 5 -1.76 7.23 -5.70
C ILE A 5 -1.93 6.04 -4.79
N ILE A 6 -1.76 4.86 -5.36
CA ILE A 6 -1.66 3.63 -4.60
C ILE A 6 -0.20 3.20 -4.64
N LEU A 7 0.38 2.97 -3.47
CA LEU A 7 1.72 2.39 -3.41
C LEU A 7 1.57 0.89 -3.23
N LEU A 8 2.05 0.13 -4.20
CA LEU A 8 2.02 -1.33 -4.15
C LEU A 8 3.42 -1.83 -3.85
N VAL A 9 3.58 -2.50 -2.72
CA VAL A 9 4.88 -3.03 -2.32
C VAL A 9 4.82 -4.54 -2.49
N GLU A 10 5.42 -5.04 -3.56
CA GLU A 10 5.26 -6.42 -3.98
C GLU A 10 6.47 -6.86 -4.79
N ASP A 11 7.13 -7.93 -4.37
CA ASP A 11 8.32 -8.40 -5.09
C ASP A 11 8.02 -9.52 -6.09
N ASN A 12 6.82 -10.09 -6.06
CA ASN A 12 6.45 -11.16 -6.97
C ASN A 12 5.86 -10.57 -8.25
N PRO A 13 6.51 -10.75 -9.41
CA PRO A 13 6.03 -10.10 -10.63
C PRO A 13 4.64 -10.57 -11.07
N ASP A 14 4.30 -11.83 -10.80
CA ASP A 14 2.98 -12.32 -11.19
C ASP A 14 1.90 -11.70 -10.34
N ASP A 15 2.14 -11.57 -9.03
CA ASP A 15 1.19 -10.93 -8.15
C ASP A 15 1.07 -9.44 -8.46
N GLU A 16 2.19 -8.81 -8.81
CA GLU A 16 2.16 -7.42 -9.22
C GLU A 16 1.26 -7.23 -10.43
N ALA A 17 1.48 -8.04 -11.46
CA ALA A 17 0.71 -7.90 -12.70
C ALA A 17 -0.77 -8.15 -12.46
N LEU A 18 -1.09 -9.15 -11.65
CA LEU A 18 -2.47 -9.48 -11.36
C LEU A 18 -3.15 -8.38 -10.56
N THR A 19 -2.43 -7.82 -9.59
CA THR A 19 -2.97 -6.73 -8.78
C THR A 19 -3.27 -5.51 -9.67
N LEU A 20 -2.33 -5.15 -10.53
CA LEU A 20 -2.53 -4.01 -11.41
C LEU A 20 -3.73 -4.22 -12.33
N ARG A 21 -3.85 -5.42 -12.89
CA ARG A 21 -4.97 -5.70 -13.78
C ARG A 21 -6.30 -5.67 -13.03
N SER A 22 -6.30 -6.20 -11.81
CA SER A 22 -7.54 -6.25 -11.03
C SER A 22 -8.03 -4.87 -10.66
N LEU A 23 -7.11 -3.96 -10.33
CA LEU A 23 -7.49 -2.59 -10.02
C LEU A 23 -8.06 -1.91 -11.25
N ARG A 24 -7.45 -2.11 -12.41
CA ARG A 24 -7.97 -1.52 -13.64
C ARG A 24 -9.34 -2.04 -13.99
N LYS A 25 -9.57 -3.34 -13.81
CA LYS A 25 -10.87 -3.91 -14.09
C LYS A 25 -11.95 -3.38 -13.17
N GLY A 26 -11.58 -2.99 -11.96
CA GLY A 26 -12.53 -2.40 -11.04
C GLY A 26 -12.78 -0.94 -11.27
N ASN A 27 -12.30 -0.40 -12.38
CA ASN A 27 -12.43 1.03 -12.71
C ASN A 27 -11.73 1.92 -11.69
N ILE A 28 -10.67 1.41 -11.10
CA ILE A 28 -9.84 2.19 -10.20
C ILE A 28 -8.82 2.92 -11.07
N ALA A 29 -9.05 4.20 -11.27
CA ALA A 29 -8.25 4.99 -12.20
C ALA A 29 -7.09 5.69 -11.52
N ASN A 30 -6.64 5.17 -10.40
CA ASN A 30 -5.54 5.75 -9.67
C ASN A 30 -4.21 5.36 -10.29
N GLU A 31 -3.23 6.22 -10.11
CA GLU A 31 -1.88 5.85 -10.48
C GLU A 31 -1.33 4.88 -9.45
N VAL A 32 -0.70 3.81 -9.91
CA VAL A 32 -0.08 2.84 -9.01
C VAL A 32 1.43 2.95 -9.14
N VAL A 33 2.08 3.21 -8.03
CA VAL A 33 3.54 3.21 -7.96
C VAL A 33 3.94 1.88 -7.35
N VAL A 34 4.85 1.16 -8.00
CA VAL A 34 5.26 -0.16 -7.54
C VAL A 34 6.64 -0.07 -6.92
N ALA A 35 6.76 -0.57 -5.70
CA ALA A 35 8.04 -0.78 -5.04
C ALA A 35 8.24 -2.29 -4.93
N ARG A 36 9.37 -2.78 -5.39
CA ARG A 36 9.57 -4.22 -5.49
C ARG A 36 10.33 -4.80 -4.31
N ASP A 37 10.69 -3.97 -3.35
CA ASP A 37 11.23 -4.45 -2.08
C ASP A 37 10.98 -3.36 -1.03
N GLY A 38 11.31 -3.71 0.21
CA GLY A 38 11.04 -2.78 1.30
C GLY A 38 11.89 -1.51 1.23
N ALA A 39 13.11 -1.64 0.72
CA ALA A 39 13.98 -0.47 0.60
C ALA A 39 13.43 0.52 -0.42
N GLU A 40 12.91 0.02 -1.53
CA GLU A 40 12.28 0.91 -2.52
C GLU A 40 11.07 1.61 -1.94
N ALA A 41 10.28 0.90 -1.16
CA ALA A 41 9.11 1.50 -0.54
C ALA A 41 9.50 2.64 0.39
N LEU A 42 10.52 2.42 1.21
CA LEU A 42 10.96 3.45 2.14
C LEU A 42 11.56 4.63 1.40
N LYS A 43 12.28 4.36 0.33
CA LYS A 43 12.84 5.44 -0.46
C LYS A 43 11.73 6.28 -1.07
N TYR A 44 10.69 5.65 -1.60
CA TYR A 44 9.58 6.39 -2.17
C TYR A 44 8.92 7.27 -1.12
N LEU A 45 8.70 6.72 0.06
CA LEU A 45 7.96 7.45 1.08
C LEU A 45 8.78 8.54 1.75
N PHE A 46 10.07 8.32 1.93
CA PHE A 46 10.85 9.20 2.81
C PHE A 46 11.99 9.95 2.14
N SER A 47 12.31 9.66 0.89
CA SER A 47 13.42 10.33 0.24
C SER A 47 12.98 11.69 -0.27
N GLU A 48 13.69 12.72 0.16
CA GLU A 48 13.40 14.06 -0.32
C GLU A 48 13.98 14.32 -1.70
N GLU A 49 14.93 13.51 -2.10
CA GLU A 49 15.60 13.72 -3.37
C GLU A 49 14.71 13.41 -4.56
N SER A 50 13.74 12.55 -4.38
CA SER A 50 12.90 12.15 -5.49
C SER A 50 11.84 13.19 -5.81
N SER A 51 11.86 14.30 -5.11
CA SER A 51 10.89 15.35 -5.33
C SER A 51 11.65 16.63 -5.66
N PRO A 52 12.04 16.83 -6.89
CA PRO A 52 12.79 18.03 -7.25
C PRO A 52 12.04 19.26 -6.80
N GLY A 53 12.78 20.18 -6.21
CA GLY A 53 12.14 21.37 -5.69
C GLY A 53 11.43 21.15 -4.38
N GLY A 54 11.53 19.94 -3.84
CA GLY A 54 10.88 19.61 -2.58
C GLY A 54 9.39 19.62 -2.65
N LEU A 55 8.85 19.51 -3.86
CA LEU A 55 7.43 19.67 -4.01
C LEU A 55 6.76 18.43 -4.54
N ASN A 56 5.58 18.24 -4.09
CA ASN A 56 4.59 17.46 -4.82
C ASN A 56 4.87 16.00 -4.98
N ARG A 57 5.67 15.46 -4.11
CA ARG A 57 5.60 14.03 -4.01
C ARG A 57 4.25 13.70 -3.42
N ALA A 58 3.44 13.08 -4.23
CA ALA A 58 2.11 12.76 -3.78
C ALA A 58 2.17 11.71 -2.69
N VAL A 59 1.43 11.95 -1.63
CA VAL A 59 1.31 10.98 -0.55
C VAL A 59 0.35 9.90 -1.02
N PRO A 60 0.70 8.62 -0.88
CA PRO A 60 -0.21 7.57 -1.31
C PRO A 60 -1.51 7.63 -0.52
N GLU A 61 -2.60 7.36 -1.21
CA GLU A 61 -3.88 7.27 -0.54
C GLU A 61 -4.09 5.90 0.08
N LEU A 62 -3.37 4.92 -0.43
CA LEU A 62 -3.47 3.55 0.05
C LEU A 62 -2.13 2.86 -0.19
N ILE A 63 -1.68 2.09 0.78
CA ILE A 63 -0.50 1.27 0.63
C ILE A 63 -0.94 -0.20 0.71
N LEU A 64 -0.65 -0.95 -0.34
CA LEU A 64 -0.84 -2.41 -0.36
C LEU A 64 0.52 -3.03 -0.12
N LEU A 65 0.65 -3.77 0.96
CA LEU A 65 1.97 -4.15 1.47
C LEU A 65 2.06 -5.66 1.66
N ASP A 66 2.99 -6.29 0.96
CA ASP A 66 3.33 -7.68 1.25
C ASP A 66 4.30 -7.72 2.43
N LEU A 67 4.24 -8.78 3.20
CA LEU A 67 5.13 -8.92 4.35
C LEU A 67 6.46 -9.56 4.00
N LYS A 68 6.48 -10.47 3.04
CA LYS A 68 7.68 -11.24 2.73
C LYS A 68 8.42 -10.57 1.60
N LEU A 69 9.21 -9.58 1.95
CA LEU A 69 9.93 -8.76 0.98
C LEU A 69 11.42 -8.92 1.18
N PRO A 70 12.21 -8.82 0.10
CA PRO A 70 13.66 -8.77 0.26
C PRO A 70 14.10 -7.44 0.84
N LYS A 71 15.29 -7.44 1.36
CA LYS A 71 16.00 -6.29 1.93
C LYS A 71 15.41 -5.81 3.24
N VAL A 72 14.22 -5.22 3.19
CA VAL A 72 13.54 -4.77 4.41
C VAL A 72 12.18 -5.45 4.41
N SER A 73 11.86 -6.15 5.48
CA SER A 73 10.60 -6.89 5.55
C SER A 73 9.41 -5.96 5.58
N GLY A 74 8.25 -6.49 5.20
CA GLY A 74 7.04 -5.69 5.24
C GLY A 74 6.67 -5.23 6.63
N LEU A 75 6.92 -6.06 7.65
CA LEU A 75 6.64 -5.64 9.01
C LEU A 75 7.49 -4.44 9.41
N GLU A 76 8.75 -4.43 8.99
CA GLU A 76 9.62 -3.30 9.29
C GLU A 76 9.18 -2.06 8.52
N VAL A 77 8.75 -2.21 7.27
CA VAL A 77 8.21 -1.09 6.52
C VAL A 77 7.00 -0.51 7.25
N LEU A 78 6.11 -1.36 7.71
CA LEU A 78 4.93 -0.91 8.44
C LEU A 78 5.31 -0.17 9.71
N ARG A 79 6.26 -0.72 10.45
CA ARG A 79 6.71 -0.06 11.67
C ARG A 79 7.22 1.35 11.39
N LEU A 80 7.99 1.51 10.33
CA LEU A 80 8.55 2.81 10.00
C LEU A 80 7.49 3.77 9.49
N ILE A 81 6.50 3.27 8.76
CA ILE A 81 5.39 4.12 8.32
C ILE A 81 4.65 4.69 9.53
N ARG A 82 4.42 3.87 10.55
CA ARG A 82 3.68 4.32 11.73
C ARG A 82 4.49 5.18 12.66
N ALA A 83 5.83 5.11 12.57
CA ALA A 83 6.69 5.89 13.46
C ALA A 83 6.93 7.31 12.97
N ASP A 84 6.61 7.61 11.73
CA ASP A 84 6.89 8.93 11.15
C ASP A 84 5.60 9.73 11.08
N GLU A 85 5.64 10.96 11.56
CA GLU A 85 4.45 11.79 11.59
C GLU A 85 3.84 12.03 10.21
N ARG A 86 4.66 12.01 9.18
CA ARG A 86 4.18 12.28 7.83
C ARG A 86 3.35 11.14 7.27
N THR A 87 3.52 9.94 7.79
CA THR A 87 2.92 8.75 7.20
C THR A 87 2.08 7.93 8.16
N ARG A 88 2.05 8.30 9.44
CA ARG A 88 1.48 7.40 10.44
C ARG A 88 -0.02 7.17 10.30
N LEU A 89 -0.72 8.02 9.57
CA LEU A 89 -2.16 7.84 9.37
C LEU A 89 -2.51 7.29 8.00
N LEU A 90 -1.53 6.95 7.18
CA LEU A 90 -1.81 6.39 5.86
C LEU A 90 -2.47 5.03 5.99
N PRO A 91 -3.52 4.76 5.22
CA PRO A 91 -4.11 3.42 5.22
C PRO A 91 -3.12 2.41 4.67
N VAL A 92 -2.90 1.35 5.43
CA VAL A 92 -2.03 0.25 5.00
C VAL A 92 -2.83 -1.04 5.08
N VAL A 93 -2.98 -1.69 3.94
CA VAL A 93 -3.60 -3.00 3.85
C VAL A 93 -2.51 -4.00 3.55
N VAL A 94 -2.34 -4.96 4.45
CA VAL A 94 -1.38 -6.04 4.22
C VAL A 94 -2.03 -7.04 3.29
N LEU A 95 -1.35 -7.37 2.20
CA LEU A 95 -1.83 -8.32 1.21
C LEU A 95 -0.72 -9.32 0.98
N THR A 96 -0.80 -10.47 1.64
CA THR A 96 0.34 -11.37 1.73
C THR A 96 -0.13 -12.81 1.69
N SER A 97 0.77 -13.71 1.25
CA SER A 97 0.49 -15.13 1.28
C SER A 97 0.72 -15.75 2.65
N SER A 98 1.25 -14.98 3.60
CA SER A 98 1.49 -15.53 4.94
C SER A 98 0.18 -15.79 5.64
N ASP A 99 0.05 -17.01 6.18
CA ASP A 99 -1.09 -17.36 7.01
C ASP A 99 -0.68 -17.64 8.45
N GLU A 100 0.53 -17.21 8.83
CA GLU A 100 1.02 -17.44 10.18
C GLU A 100 0.39 -16.47 11.14
N GLU A 101 -0.10 -17.00 12.25
CA GLU A 101 -0.72 -16.15 13.26
C GLU A 101 0.22 -15.09 13.81
N PRO A 102 1.52 -15.38 14.04
CA PRO A 102 2.39 -14.30 14.52
C PRO A 102 2.48 -13.12 13.55
N ASP A 103 2.48 -13.38 12.24
CA ASP A 103 2.50 -12.29 11.27
C ASP A 103 1.23 -11.48 11.35
N LEU A 104 0.09 -12.14 11.45
CA LEU A 104 -1.19 -11.48 11.56
C LEU A 104 -1.24 -10.60 12.79
N LEU A 105 -0.87 -11.16 13.94
CA LEU A 105 -0.92 -10.43 15.19
C LEU A 105 0.03 -9.22 15.15
N GLU A 106 1.25 -9.45 14.68
CA GLU A 106 2.25 -8.38 14.66
C GLU A 106 1.83 -7.27 13.71
N SER A 107 1.19 -7.62 12.59
CA SER A 107 0.72 -6.60 11.65
C SER A 107 -0.28 -5.66 12.31
N TYR A 108 -1.22 -6.21 13.07
CA TYR A 108 -2.19 -5.35 13.74
C TYR A 108 -1.56 -4.56 14.88
N LYS A 109 -0.64 -5.17 15.62
CA LYS A 109 0.07 -4.43 16.67
C LYS A 109 0.84 -3.25 16.10
N LEU A 110 1.40 -3.41 14.92
CA LEU A 110 2.15 -2.34 14.28
C LEU A 110 1.26 -1.34 13.55
N GLY A 111 -0.04 -1.57 13.50
CA GLY A 111 -0.95 -0.57 13.00
C GLY A 111 -1.46 -0.79 11.59
N ALA A 112 -1.48 -2.04 11.11
CA ALA A 112 -2.14 -2.31 9.83
C ALA A 112 -3.63 -2.03 9.95
N ASN A 113 -4.20 -1.48 8.89
CA ASN A 113 -5.64 -1.23 8.86
C ASN A 113 -6.41 -2.48 8.49
N SER A 114 -5.84 -3.31 7.62
CA SER A 114 -6.47 -4.56 7.21
C SER A 114 -5.40 -5.56 6.88
N TYR A 115 -5.74 -6.81 6.99
CA TYR A 115 -4.84 -7.91 6.66
C TYR A 115 -5.61 -8.85 5.75
N VAL A 116 -5.17 -8.98 4.51
CA VAL A 116 -5.82 -9.82 3.52
C VAL A 116 -4.83 -10.91 3.12
N ARG A 117 -5.21 -12.16 3.35
CA ARG A 117 -4.40 -13.27 2.92
C ARG A 117 -4.62 -13.48 1.43
N LYS A 118 -3.55 -13.56 0.67
CA LYS A 118 -3.65 -13.78 -0.76
C LYS A 118 -4.26 -15.16 -1.01
N PRO A 119 -5.39 -15.23 -1.71
CA PRO A 119 -5.92 -16.54 -2.10
C PRO A 119 -4.99 -17.18 -3.11
N VAL A 120 -4.96 -18.51 -3.11
CA VAL A 120 -4.19 -19.25 -4.07
C VAL A 120 -4.84 -19.18 -5.44
N GLU A 121 -6.17 -19.17 -5.47
CA GLU A 121 -6.92 -19.25 -6.71
C GLU A 121 -6.96 -17.87 -7.36
N PHE A 122 -6.69 -17.84 -8.65
CA PHE A 122 -6.51 -16.63 -9.44
C PHE A 122 -7.70 -15.68 -9.36
N HIS A 123 -8.91 -16.21 -9.55
CA HIS A 123 -10.09 -15.35 -9.58
C HIS A 123 -10.42 -14.80 -8.20
N GLU A 124 -10.14 -15.57 -7.17
CA GLU A 124 -10.35 -15.09 -5.81
C GLU A 124 -9.38 -14.00 -5.44
N PHE A 125 -8.14 -14.12 -5.91
CA PHE A 125 -7.15 -13.06 -5.69
C PHE A 125 -7.62 -11.76 -6.36
N ALA A 126 -8.03 -11.87 -7.61
CA ALA A 126 -8.47 -10.69 -8.35
C ALA A 126 -9.66 -10.02 -7.67
N GLU A 127 -10.61 -10.83 -7.20
CA GLU A 127 -11.78 -10.28 -6.53
C GLU A 127 -11.41 -9.62 -5.20
N ALA A 128 -10.48 -10.21 -4.45
CA ALA A 128 -10.04 -9.61 -3.20
C ALA A 128 -9.41 -8.24 -3.44
N VAL A 129 -8.56 -8.14 -4.45
CA VAL A 129 -7.92 -6.87 -4.79
C VAL A 129 -8.98 -5.84 -5.21
N ARG A 130 -9.95 -6.27 -6.00
CA ARG A 130 -11.00 -5.36 -6.45
C ARG A 130 -11.78 -4.80 -5.26
N GLN A 131 -12.12 -5.64 -4.30
CA GLN A 131 -12.88 -5.19 -3.13
C GLN A 131 -12.06 -4.28 -2.24
N VAL A 132 -10.78 -4.56 -2.06
CA VAL A 132 -9.91 -3.69 -1.30
C VAL A 132 -9.83 -2.31 -1.94
N GLY A 133 -9.64 -2.29 -3.26
CA GLY A 133 -9.58 -1.01 -3.97
C GLY A 133 -10.87 -0.23 -3.84
N LEU A 134 -12.00 -0.91 -4.01
CA LEU A 134 -13.29 -0.24 -3.91
C LEU A 134 -13.48 0.37 -2.52
N TYR A 135 -13.21 -0.41 -1.49
CA TYR A 135 -13.44 0.12 -0.15
C TYR A 135 -12.52 1.28 0.18
N TRP A 136 -11.21 1.09 -0.03
CA TRP A 136 -10.25 2.07 0.46
C TRP A 136 -10.16 3.32 -0.39
N LEU A 137 -10.49 3.22 -1.68
CA LEU A 137 -10.35 4.35 -2.58
C LEU A 137 -11.66 5.05 -2.88
N VAL A 138 -12.78 4.39 -2.66
CA VAL A 138 -14.08 4.97 -2.99
C VAL A 138 -14.93 5.16 -1.75
N LEU A 139 -15.02 4.15 -0.90
CA LEU A 139 -15.96 4.18 0.22
C LEU A 139 -15.36 4.73 1.49
N ASN A 140 -14.09 4.47 1.74
CA ASN A 140 -13.46 4.89 2.98
C ASN A 140 -13.27 6.41 3.00
N GLN A 141 -13.51 7.01 4.16
CA GLN A 141 -13.20 8.42 4.37
C GLN A 141 -11.77 8.52 4.88
N PRO A 142 -10.85 9.11 4.13
CA PRO A 142 -9.47 9.18 4.58
C PRO A 142 -9.30 10.18 5.71
N PRO A 143 -8.23 10.05 6.50
CA PRO A 143 -7.96 11.03 7.53
C PRO A 143 -7.72 12.41 6.92
N PRO A 144 -7.97 13.46 7.68
CA PRO A 144 -7.78 14.82 7.14
C PRO A 144 -6.38 15.09 6.62
N LEU A 145 -5.37 14.42 7.18
CA LEU A 145 -4.00 14.64 6.74
C LEU A 145 -3.76 14.21 5.30
N LEU A 146 -4.62 13.36 4.76
CA LEU A 146 -4.46 12.90 3.39
C LEU A 146 -5.21 13.75 2.41
N ARG A 147 -5.95 14.75 2.89
CA ARG A 147 -6.63 15.67 2.00
C ARG A 147 -5.69 16.78 1.64
N ASN A 148 -5.91 17.36 0.49
CA ASN A 148 -5.15 18.52 0.12
C ASN A 148 -5.72 19.72 0.85
N GLU A 149 -4.99 20.20 1.82
CA GLU A 149 -5.47 21.25 2.68
C GLU A 149 -5.19 22.64 2.15
N HIS A 150 -4.56 22.72 1.03
CA HIS A 150 -4.03 24.00 0.61
C HIS A 150 -4.84 24.65 -0.47
N GLU A 151 -5.90 24.05 -0.82
CA GLU A 151 -6.64 24.66 -1.86
C GLU A 151 -7.41 25.82 -1.41
#